data_480684c6a8aed07393d4a5344ccc2917
#
_entry.id   480684c6a8aed07393d4a5344ccc2917
#
_cell.length_a   1.000
_cell.length_b   1.000
_cell.length_c   1.000
_cell.angle_alpha   90.00
_cell.angle_beta   90.00
_cell.angle_gamma   90.00
#
_symmetry.space_group_name_H-M   'P 1'
#
loop_
_entity.id
_entity.type
_entity.pdbx_description
1 polymer ?
#
loop_
_entity_poly.entity_id
_entity_poly.type
_entity_poly.pdbx_seq_one_letter_code
_entity_poly.pdbx_strand_id
1 'polypeptide(L)'
;MKAKRFLHLAKKEFAQADGDEEKIRQAAERGWLAAVLATNHIFYKRGIKPPRGTKKRQDMLMKLEEKDKKIKELGLAGKYTIFLYNLHIDCFYDGDVSVKRVARDLNKVEEYIEIIEKI
;
A
#
# COMPACT_ATOMS: atom_id res chain seq x y z
N MET A 1 8.20 10.90 -5.87
CA MET A 1 7.94 10.12 -4.63
C MET A 1 8.45 8.68 -4.82
N LYS A 2 9.12 8.18 -3.82
CA LYS A 2 9.69 6.82 -3.84
C LYS A 2 8.64 5.72 -4.01
N ALA A 3 7.44 5.95 -3.46
CA ALA A 3 6.33 5.02 -3.59
C ALA A 3 5.94 4.75 -5.05
N LYS A 4 5.96 5.77 -5.89
CA LYS A 4 5.64 5.61 -7.31
C LYS A 4 6.61 4.67 -8.02
N ARG A 5 7.88 4.75 -7.69
CA ARG A 5 8.89 3.89 -8.29
C ARG A 5 8.69 2.44 -7.88
N PHE A 6 8.38 2.21 -6.60
CA PHE A 6 8.09 0.87 -6.11
C PHE A 6 6.85 0.29 -6.78
N LEU A 7 5.82 1.10 -6.96
CA LEU A 7 4.60 0.64 -7.64
C LEU A 7 4.87 0.31 -9.11
N HIS A 8 5.65 1.16 -9.78
CA HIS A 8 6.02 0.89 -11.17
C HIS A 8 6.73 -0.45 -11.30
N LEU A 9 7.68 -0.73 -10.41
CA LEU A 9 8.39 -2.00 -10.38
C LEU A 9 7.46 -3.17 -10.08
N ALA A 10 6.52 -2.97 -9.15
CA ALA A 10 5.53 -4.01 -8.82
C ALA A 10 4.67 -4.37 -10.03
N LYS A 11 4.17 -3.37 -10.73
CA LYS A 11 3.35 -3.59 -11.93
C LYS A 11 4.15 -4.28 -13.04
N LYS A 12 5.41 -3.90 -13.21
CA LYS A 12 6.30 -4.51 -14.20
C LYS A 12 6.55 -5.98 -13.86
N GLU A 13 6.89 -6.27 -12.61
CA GLU A 13 7.11 -7.64 -12.15
C GLU A 13 5.84 -8.49 -12.32
N PHE A 14 4.69 -7.92 -12.00
CA PHE A 14 3.40 -8.60 -12.15
C PHE A 14 3.14 -8.94 -13.63
N ALA A 15 3.34 -7.98 -14.52
CA ALA A 15 3.14 -8.19 -15.96
C ALA A 15 4.07 -9.25 -16.53
N GLN A 16 5.28 -9.36 -15.97
CA GLN A 16 6.29 -10.31 -16.43
C GLN A 16 6.22 -11.67 -15.75
N ALA A 17 5.33 -11.82 -14.77
CA ALA A 17 5.24 -13.05 -13.99
C ALA A 17 4.74 -14.25 -14.79
N ASP A 18 3.94 -14.00 -15.82
CA ASP A 18 3.42 -15.04 -16.72
C ASP A 18 2.83 -16.23 -15.95
N GLY A 19 2.01 -15.94 -14.94
CA GLY A 19 1.35 -16.95 -14.13
C GLY A 19 2.20 -17.61 -13.05
N ASP A 20 3.47 -17.27 -12.95
CA ASP A 20 4.36 -17.81 -11.91
C ASP A 20 3.94 -17.24 -10.54
N GLU A 21 3.44 -18.11 -9.66
CA GLU A 21 2.90 -17.69 -8.37
C GLU A 21 3.93 -17.01 -7.49
N GLU A 22 5.16 -17.46 -7.48
CA GLU A 22 6.20 -16.85 -6.66
C GLU A 22 6.51 -15.43 -7.12
N LYS A 23 6.57 -15.23 -8.43
CA LYS A 23 6.79 -13.88 -8.99
C LYS A 23 5.62 -12.96 -8.70
N ILE A 24 4.39 -13.49 -8.74
CA ILE A 24 3.20 -12.70 -8.38
C ILE A 24 3.25 -12.32 -6.89
N ARG A 25 3.66 -13.24 -6.02
CA ARG A 25 3.82 -12.95 -4.58
C ARG A 25 4.83 -11.83 -4.35
N GLN A 26 5.96 -11.86 -5.06
CA GLN A 26 6.97 -10.82 -4.95
C GLN A 26 6.45 -9.46 -5.45
N ALA A 27 5.70 -9.47 -6.55
CA ALA A 27 5.08 -8.25 -7.06
C ALA A 27 4.07 -7.67 -6.06
N ALA A 28 3.27 -8.52 -5.43
CA ALA A 28 2.32 -8.10 -4.40
C ALA A 28 3.05 -7.45 -3.21
N GLU A 29 4.14 -8.03 -2.75
CA GLU A 29 4.91 -7.46 -1.64
C GLU A 29 5.49 -6.10 -2.01
N ARG A 30 6.00 -5.96 -3.23
CA ARG A 30 6.52 -4.67 -3.68
C ARG A 30 5.42 -3.62 -3.75
N GLY A 31 4.22 -4.02 -4.16
CA GLY A 31 3.04 -3.13 -4.14
C GLY A 31 2.67 -2.72 -2.73
N TRP A 32 2.74 -3.65 -1.78
CA TRP A 32 2.54 -3.35 -0.37
C TRP A 32 3.56 -2.35 0.14
N LEU A 33 4.84 -2.53 -0.19
CA LEU A 33 5.88 -1.60 0.20
C LEU A 33 5.66 -0.20 -0.39
N ALA A 34 5.12 -0.12 -1.60
CA ALA A 34 4.73 1.16 -2.19
C ALA A 34 3.65 1.84 -1.35
N ALA A 35 2.66 1.08 -0.87
CA ALA A 35 1.61 1.62 0.01
C ALA A 35 2.19 2.08 1.35
N VAL A 36 3.14 1.34 1.91
CA VAL A 36 3.84 1.73 3.14
C VAL A 36 4.58 3.07 2.96
N LEU A 37 5.33 3.19 1.87
CA LEU A 37 6.08 4.42 1.58
C LEU A 37 5.16 5.61 1.37
N ALA A 38 4.02 5.41 0.70
CA ALA A 38 3.04 6.47 0.51
C ALA A 38 2.44 6.91 1.86
N THR A 39 2.13 5.95 2.72
CA THR A 39 1.60 6.26 4.05
C THR A 39 2.62 7.03 4.88
N ASN A 40 3.89 6.60 4.85
CA ASN A 40 4.96 7.31 5.54
C ASN A 40 5.09 8.76 5.04
N HIS A 41 4.83 8.99 3.77
CA HIS A 41 4.88 10.34 3.20
C HIS A 41 3.85 11.28 3.83
N ILE A 42 2.68 10.76 4.21
CA ILE A 42 1.67 11.55 4.93
C ILE A 42 2.26 12.06 6.25
N PHE A 43 2.91 11.19 6.98
CA PHE A 43 3.53 11.56 8.27
C PHE A 43 4.63 12.59 8.09
N TYR A 44 5.50 12.40 7.09
CA TYR A 44 6.55 13.37 6.80
C TYR A 44 5.97 14.76 6.49
N LYS A 45 4.91 14.83 5.72
CA LYS A 45 4.25 16.09 5.41
C LYS A 45 3.71 16.80 6.66
N ARG A 46 3.43 16.04 7.70
CA ARG A 46 2.90 16.56 8.97
C ARG A 46 3.98 16.75 10.02
N GLY A 47 5.24 16.59 9.66
CA GLY A 47 6.34 16.70 10.61
C GLY A 47 6.41 15.58 11.63
N ILE A 48 5.80 14.44 11.32
CA ILE A 48 5.76 13.28 12.20
C ILE A 48 6.73 12.23 11.66
N LYS A 49 7.56 11.69 12.54
CA LYS A 49 8.46 10.60 12.17
C LYS A 49 7.64 9.33 11.98
N PRO A 50 7.71 8.69 10.78
CA PRO A 50 6.98 7.46 10.56
C PRO A 50 7.44 6.34 11.49
N PRO A 51 6.52 5.53 12.02
CA PRO A 51 6.90 4.41 12.87
C PRO A 51 7.47 3.26 12.05
N ARG A 52 8.20 2.38 12.75
CA ARG A 52 8.62 1.12 12.17
C ARG A 52 7.57 0.07 12.49
N GLY A 53 6.92 -0.53 11.78
CA GLY A 53 5.96 -1.56 12.10
C GLY A 53 4.57 -1.26 11.59
N THR A 54 3.97 -2.29 11.11
CA THR A 54 2.71 -2.24 10.40
C THR A 54 1.55 -1.80 11.28
N LYS A 55 1.43 -2.40 12.46
CA LYS A 55 0.34 -2.09 13.37
C LYS A 55 0.44 -0.67 13.89
N LYS A 56 1.63 -0.25 14.25
CA LYS A 56 1.86 1.10 14.78
C LYS A 56 1.55 2.16 13.72
N ARG A 57 1.91 1.87 12.47
CA ARG A 57 1.58 2.76 11.35
C ARG A 57 0.08 2.86 11.14
N GLN A 58 -0.62 1.73 11.23
CA GLN A 58 -2.07 1.69 11.14
C GLN A 58 -2.72 2.52 12.24
N ASP A 59 -2.28 2.34 13.49
CA ASP A 59 -2.81 3.07 14.64
C ASP A 59 -2.57 4.58 14.50
N MET A 60 -1.40 4.98 14.03
CA MET A 60 -1.07 6.39 13.83
C MET A 60 -1.91 7.00 12.72
N LEU A 61 -2.16 6.26 11.65
CA LEU A 61 -3.00 6.73 10.56
C LEU A 61 -4.45 6.91 11.03
N MET A 62 -4.95 5.99 11.84
CA MET A 62 -6.28 6.10 12.44
C MET A 62 -6.40 7.32 13.35
N LYS A 63 -5.36 7.60 14.13
CA LYS A 63 -5.33 8.81 14.97
C LYS A 63 -5.33 10.08 14.15
N LEU A 64 -4.64 10.07 13.02
CA LEU A 64 -4.66 11.21 12.09
C LEU A 64 -6.06 11.45 11.54
N GLU A 65 -6.79 10.40 11.23
CA GLU A 65 -8.18 10.52 10.78
C GLU A 65 -9.10 11.11 11.84
N GLU A 66 -8.84 10.80 13.11
CA GLU A 66 -9.62 11.37 14.21
C GLU A 66 -9.42 12.88 14.34
N LYS A 67 -8.22 13.37 14.01
CA LYS A 67 -7.87 14.79 14.16
C LYS A 67 -8.09 15.61 12.90
N ASP A 68 -8.14 14.98 11.74
CA ASP A 68 -8.21 15.66 10.46
C ASP A 68 -9.39 15.11 9.65
N LYS A 69 -10.46 15.90 9.60
CA LYS A 69 -11.69 15.50 8.91
C LYS A 69 -11.46 15.19 7.44
N LYS A 70 -10.59 15.95 6.78
CA LYS A 70 -10.29 15.75 5.36
C LYS A 70 -9.63 14.39 5.12
N ILE A 71 -8.68 14.02 5.97
CA ILE A 71 -8.02 12.71 5.88
C ILE A 71 -9.01 11.60 6.17
N LYS A 72 -9.89 11.79 7.16
CA LYS A 72 -10.94 10.82 7.47
C LYS A 72 -11.85 10.57 6.28
N GLU A 73 -12.26 11.62 5.58
CA GLU A 73 -13.13 11.50 4.41
C GLU A 73 -12.49 10.71 3.27
N LEU A 74 -11.17 10.74 3.16
CA LEU A 74 -10.45 9.98 2.16
C LEU A 74 -10.35 8.48 2.48
N GLY A 75 -10.61 8.09 3.72
CA GLY A 75 -10.61 6.69 4.13
C GLY A 75 -9.27 5.98 4.00
N LEU A 76 -8.18 6.70 4.26
CA LEU A 76 -6.84 6.17 4.03
C LEU A 76 -6.48 4.99 4.92
N ALA A 77 -6.93 5.00 6.18
CA ALA A 77 -6.66 3.91 7.12
C ALA A 77 -7.30 2.59 6.65
N GLY A 78 -8.54 2.67 6.14
CA GLY A 78 -9.22 1.50 5.60
C GLY A 78 -8.53 0.96 4.35
N LYS A 79 -8.09 1.85 3.46
CA LYS A 79 -7.36 1.46 2.25
C LYS A 79 -6.04 0.79 2.59
N TYR A 80 -5.29 1.37 3.52
CA TYR A 80 -4.03 0.79 4.01
C TYR A 80 -4.26 -0.62 4.55
N THR A 81 -5.31 -0.81 5.34
CA THR A 81 -5.63 -2.11 5.93
C THR A 81 -5.94 -3.16 4.86
N ILE A 82 -6.66 -2.79 3.82
CA ILE A 82 -6.96 -3.70 2.70
C ILE A 82 -5.66 -4.13 2.01
N PHE A 83 -4.74 -3.22 1.76
CA PHE A 83 -3.45 -3.56 1.14
C PHE A 83 -2.62 -4.46 2.04
N LEU A 84 -2.63 -4.23 3.35
CA LEU A 84 -1.96 -5.07 4.31
C LEU A 84 -2.44 -6.52 4.20
N TYR A 85 -3.75 -6.72 4.25
CA TYR A 85 -4.30 -8.07 4.21
C TYR A 85 -4.18 -8.72 2.84
N ASN A 86 -4.54 -8.02 1.78
CA ASN A 86 -4.58 -8.64 0.46
C ASN A 86 -3.19 -8.87 -0.16
N LEU A 87 -2.32 -7.88 -0.06
CA LEU A 87 -1.01 -7.96 -0.73
C LEU A 87 0.05 -8.60 0.14
N HIS A 88 0.18 -8.15 1.38
CA HIS A 88 1.25 -8.60 2.27
C HIS A 88 0.93 -9.93 2.94
N ILE A 89 -0.23 -10.03 3.57
CA ILE A 89 -0.56 -11.23 4.35
C ILE A 89 -1.05 -12.36 3.46
N ASP A 90 -2.15 -12.15 2.74
CA ASP A 90 -2.77 -13.23 1.98
C ASP A 90 -1.90 -13.67 0.80
N CYS A 91 -1.49 -12.74 -0.05
CA CYS A 91 -0.76 -13.10 -1.26
C CYS A 91 0.70 -13.42 -0.97
N PHE A 92 1.45 -12.47 -0.39
CA PHE A 92 2.89 -12.67 -0.20
C PHE A 92 3.20 -13.70 0.87
N TYR A 93 2.67 -13.51 2.06
CA TYR A 93 3.02 -14.34 3.22
C TYR A 93 2.38 -15.73 3.14
N ASP A 94 1.05 -15.79 2.98
CA ASP A 94 0.32 -17.05 2.99
C ASP A 94 0.32 -17.78 1.64
N GLY A 95 0.67 -17.09 0.57
CA GLY A 95 0.69 -17.69 -0.76
C GLY A 95 -0.69 -17.92 -1.36
N ASP A 96 -1.70 -17.22 -0.86
CA ASP A 96 -3.04 -17.25 -1.45
C ASP A 96 -3.04 -16.29 -2.64
N VAL A 97 -2.65 -16.80 -3.80
CA VAL A 97 -2.45 -16.01 -5.01
C VAL A 97 -3.72 -15.96 -5.84
N SER A 98 -4.23 -14.75 -6.03
CA SER A 98 -5.30 -14.46 -6.99
C SER A 98 -4.79 -13.40 -7.95
N VAL A 99 -4.53 -13.79 -9.19
CA VAL A 99 -4.03 -12.88 -10.23
C VAL A 99 -4.94 -11.67 -10.37
N LYS A 100 -6.26 -11.93 -10.42
CA LYS A 100 -7.28 -10.88 -10.59
C LYS A 100 -7.27 -9.90 -9.42
N ARG A 101 -7.16 -10.41 -8.19
CA ARG A 101 -7.14 -9.57 -6.99
C ARG A 101 -5.87 -8.74 -6.92
N VAL A 102 -4.73 -9.33 -7.21
CA VAL A 102 -3.45 -8.61 -7.20
C VAL A 102 -3.46 -7.49 -8.23
N ALA A 103 -3.93 -7.74 -9.45
CA ALA A 103 -4.04 -6.72 -10.48
C ALA A 103 -4.89 -5.54 -10.01
N ARG A 104 -6.06 -5.85 -9.44
CA ARG A 104 -6.96 -4.83 -8.90
C ARG A 104 -6.30 -4.03 -7.78
N ASP A 105 -5.65 -4.72 -6.86
CA ASP A 105 -5.07 -4.05 -5.69
C ASP A 105 -3.85 -3.19 -6.07
N LEU A 106 -3.05 -3.59 -7.04
CA LEU A 106 -1.96 -2.75 -7.53
C LEU A 106 -2.50 -1.44 -8.15
N ASN A 107 -3.62 -1.51 -8.88
CA ASN A 107 -4.26 -0.31 -9.39
C ASN A 107 -4.81 0.56 -8.26
N LYS A 108 -5.32 -0.04 -7.21
CA LYS A 108 -5.81 0.71 -6.04
C LYS A 108 -4.67 1.35 -5.25
N VAL A 109 -3.50 0.73 -5.22
CA VAL A 109 -2.32 1.36 -4.64
C VAL A 109 -1.93 2.61 -5.45
N GLU A 110 -2.04 2.55 -6.77
CA GLU A 110 -1.80 3.71 -7.62
C GLU A 110 -2.72 4.87 -7.27
N GLU A 111 -4.02 4.59 -7.13
CA GLU A 111 -5.01 5.59 -6.71
C GLU A 111 -4.68 6.15 -5.32
N TYR A 112 -4.27 5.29 -4.40
CA TYR A 112 -3.88 5.66 -3.04
C TYR A 112 -2.71 6.66 -3.05
N ILE A 113 -1.69 6.38 -3.86
CA ILE A 113 -0.53 7.25 -4.00
C ILE A 113 -0.96 8.62 -4.58
N GLU A 114 -1.82 8.62 -5.60
CA GLU A 114 -2.30 9.84 -6.23
C GLU A 114 -3.09 10.71 -5.23
N ILE A 115 -3.93 10.09 -4.41
CA ILE A 115 -4.67 10.80 -3.36
C ILE A 115 -3.70 11.45 -2.38
N ILE A 116 -2.69 10.71 -1.93
CA ILE A 116 -1.71 11.20 -0.96
C ILE A 116 -0.89 12.35 -1.52
N GLU A 117 -0.54 12.28 -2.79
CA GLU A 117 0.22 13.37 -3.43
C GLU A 117 -0.52 14.69 -3.44
N LYS A 118 -1.84 14.64 -3.44
CA LYS A 118 -2.68 15.85 -3.47
C LYS A 118 -2.98 16.43 -2.09
N ILE A 119 -2.63 15.73 -1.05
CA ILE A 119 -2.79 16.21 0.32
C ILE A 119 -1.64 17.19 0.61
#